data_0819b2a0f129139c052e55a401f2d1b6
#
_entry.id   0819b2a0f129139c052e55a401f2d1b6
#
_cell.length_a   1.000
_cell.length_b   1.000
_cell.length_c   1.000
_cell.angle_alpha   90.00
_cell.angle_beta   90.00
_cell.angle_gamma   90.00
#
_symmetry.space_group_name_H-M   'P 1'
#
loop_
_entity.id
_entity.type
_entity.pdbx_description
1 polymer ?
#
loop_
_entity_poly.entity_id
_entity_poly.type
_entity_poly.pdbx_seq_one_letter_code
_entity_poly.pdbx_strand_id
1 'polypeptide(L)'
;HTFKMTKRGFAGFVVASMVEDGGNTSYKVQKNEKGKWITIGRTKSFKPTNEDETQIAVGYGLSKGNYRLVLKAPKEQLNTMLYTTKNYAKKKVAYKKSKAKNLNATEMYTMNEKAARWYKVSVKSSKKQSKLKILTVADQGGFKFTIYERGKKKPVKTVKTSAKHLEKTVKLPKKKGMYYVKVSKRTKKTNGYYEIKK
;
A
#
# COMPACT_ATOMS: atom_id res chain seq x y z
N HIS A 1 5.24 17.56 -11.56
CA HIS A 1 6.41 17.15 -10.78
C HIS A 1 6.93 15.81 -11.27
N THR A 2 8.19 15.76 -11.72
CA THR A 2 8.84 14.53 -12.21
C THR A 2 9.71 13.92 -11.11
N PHE A 3 9.79 12.58 -11.08
CA PHE A 3 10.65 11.88 -10.15
C PHE A 3 11.07 10.51 -10.70
N LYS A 4 12.17 9.96 -10.18
CA LYS A 4 12.73 8.68 -10.58
C LYS A 4 12.64 7.67 -9.45
N MET A 5 12.18 6.47 -9.76
CA MET A 5 12.31 5.29 -8.91
C MET A 5 13.51 4.47 -9.39
N THR A 6 14.59 4.45 -8.63
CA THR A 6 15.82 3.71 -8.99
C THR A 6 15.65 2.21 -8.80
N LYS A 7 14.73 1.79 -7.93
CA LYS A 7 14.35 0.41 -7.65
C LYS A 7 12.85 0.33 -7.47
N ARG A 8 12.29 -0.89 -7.40
CA ARG A 8 10.92 -1.12 -6.95
C ARG A 8 10.72 -0.55 -5.54
N GLY A 9 9.65 0.18 -5.34
CA GLY A 9 9.41 0.84 -4.07
C GLY A 9 8.01 1.41 -3.93
N PHE A 10 7.86 2.24 -2.92
CA PHE A 10 6.66 3.01 -2.62
C PHE A 10 6.96 4.49 -2.80
N ALA A 11 6.08 5.20 -3.49
CA ALA A 11 6.06 6.64 -3.54
C ALA A 11 4.78 7.14 -2.89
N GLY A 12 4.92 7.95 -1.85
CA GLY A 12 3.83 8.65 -1.17
C GLY A 12 3.81 10.11 -1.58
N PHE A 13 2.63 10.66 -1.72
CA PHE A 13 2.40 12.07 -2.00
C PHE A 13 1.41 12.62 -1.00
N VAL A 14 1.67 13.82 -0.53
CA VAL A 14 0.69 14.65 0.15
C VAL A 14 0.45 15.84 -0.75
N VAL A 15 -0.78 16.03 -1.16
CA VAL A 15 -1.25 17.18 -1.91
C VAL A 15 -2.11 17.98 -0.96
N ALA A 16 -1.68 19.17 -0.63
CA ALA A 16 -2.42 20.12 0.18
C ALA A 16 -2.88 21.27 -0.71
N SER A 17 -4.09 21.73 -0.53
CA SER A 17 -4.65 22.85 -1.26
C SER A 17 -5.44 23.74 -0.31
N MET A 18 -5.16 25.02 -0.36
CA MET A 18 -5.92 26.08 0.32
C MET A 18 -6.61 26.89 -0.78
N VAL A 19 -7.92 26.98 -0.74
CA VAL A 19 -8.74 27.67 -1.75
C VAL A 19 -9.89 28.39 -1.11
N GLU A 20 -10.06 29.64 -1.45
CA GLU A 20 -11.22 30.44 -1.03
C GLU A 20 -12.51 30.05 -1.74
N ASP A 21 -12.46 29.61 -3.00
CA ASP A 21 -13.64 29.24 -3.81
C ASP A 21 -13.54 27.86 -4.47
N GLY A 22 -13.60 26.87 -3.70
CA GLY A 22 -14.01 25.48 -3.94
C GLY A 22 -13.94 24.84 -5.32
N GLY A 23 -12.90 25.11 -6.13
CA GLY A 23 -12.69 24.41 -7.40
C GLY A 23 -12.17 22.98 -7.22
N ASN A 24 -12.47 22.09 -8.16
CA ASN A 24 -11.97 20.72 -8.13
C ASN A 24 -10.49 20.66 -8.52
N THR A 25 -9.67 20.14 -7.61
CA THR A 25 -8.28 19.75 -7.93
C THR A 25 -8.26 18.28 -8.31
N SER A 26 -7.56 17.96 -9.39
CA SER A 26 -7.34 16.57 -9.79
C SER A 26 -5.85 16.23 -9.87
N TYR A 27 -5.54 14.96 -9.63
CA TYR A 27 -4.18 14.46 -9.74
C TYR A 27 -4.13 13.06 -10.34
N LYS A 28 -3.00 12.76 -10.98
CA LYS A 28 -2.67 11.42 -11.49
C LYS A 28 -1.18 11.18 -11.50
N VAL A 29 -0.77 9.95 -11.28
CA VAL A 29 0.61 9.51 -11.46
C VAL A 29 0.76 8.87 -12.84
N GLN A 30 1.79 9.25 -13.57
CA GLN A 30 2.12 8.69 -14.88
C GLN A 30 3.52 8.12 -14.87
N LYS A 31 3.73 7.05 -15.61
CA LYS A 31 5.03 6.43 -15.88
C LYS A 31 5.44 6.72 -17.32
N ASN A 32 6.70 7.04 -17.52
CA ASN A 32 7.26 7.10 -18.86
C ASN A 32 7.57 5.67 -19.35
N GLU A 33 6.93 5.26 -20.44
CA GLU A 33 7.18 4.00 -21.12
C GLU A 33 7.50 4.30 -22.59
N LYS A 34 8.78 4.16 -22.94
CA LYS A 34 9.28 4.41 -24.30
C LYS A 34 8.90 5.80 -24.85
N GLY A 35 9.09 6.84 -24.04
CA GLY A 35 8.76 8.22 -24.41
C GLY A 35 7.29 8.62 -24.18
N LYS A 36 6.38 7.67 -23.97
CA LYS A 36 4.95 7.95 -23.73
C LYS A 36 4.63 7.94 -22.23
N TRP A 37 3.79 8.87 -21.79
CA TRP A 37 3.33 8.96 -20.40
C TRP A 37 2.02 8.17 -20.19
N ILE A 38 2.13 7.04 -19.48
CA ILE A 38 1.00 6.14 -19.19
C ILE A 38 0.52 6.35 -17.77
N THR A 39 -0.78 6.58 -17.57
CA THR A 39 -1.38 6.79 -16.25
C THR A 39 -1.36 5.49 -15.44
N ILE A 40 -0.80 5.56 -14.22
CA ILE A 40 -0.80 4.50 -13.24
C ILE A 40 -1.98 4.70 -12.30
N GLY A 41 -2.87 3.72 -12.27
CA GLY A 41 -4.07 3.83 -11.43
C GLY A 41 -5.19 4.65 -12.08
N ARG A 42 -5.73 5.60 -11.33
CA ARG A 42 -6.82 6.47 -11.76
C ARG A 42 -6.44 7.93 -11.60
N THR A 43 -7.02 8.79 -12.42
CA THR A 43 -7.14 10.21 -12.08
C THR A 43 -8.09 10.33 -10.89
N LYS A 44 -7.71 11.09 -9.90
CA LYS A 44 -8.52 11.37 -8.70
C LYS A 44 -8.74 12.87 -8.60
N SER A 45 -9.85 13.24 -8.02
CA SER A 45 -10.15 14.64 -7.73
C SER A 45 -10.61 14.79 -6.28
N PHE A 46 -10.44 15.98 -5.76
CA PHE A 46 -10.97 16.42 -4.48
C PHE A 46 -11.37 17.88 -4.58
N LYS A 47 -12.30 18.27 -3.72
CA LYS A 47 -12.74 19.67 -3.59
C LYS A 47 -12.16 20.17 -2.27
N PRO A 48 -11.26 21.16 -2.29
CA PRO A 48 -10.82 21.83 -1.08
C PRO A 48 -12.01 22.54 -0.41
N THR A 49 -11.98 22.66 0.91
CA THR A 49 -12.98 23.39 1.69
C THR A 49 -12.36 24.67 2.22
N ASN A 50 -13.18 25.71 2.39
CA ASN A 50 -12.72 27.06 2.73
C ASN A 50 -12.19 27.21 4.16
N GLU A 51 -12.46 26.24 5.04
CA GLU A 51 -12.18 26.39 6.48
C GLU A 51 -10.87 25.72 6.91
N ASP A 52 -10.36 24.76 6.13
CA ASP A 52 -9.17 24.01 6.49
C ASP A 52 -8.33 23.64 5.28
N GLU A 53 -7.01 23.53 5.49
CA GLU A 53 -6.10 22.94 4.54
C GLU A 53 -6.52 21.51 4.22
N THR A 54 -7.07 21.29 3.02
CA THR A 54 -7.43 19.95 2.60
C THR A 54 -6.20 19.19 2.14
N GLN A 55 -5.81 18.18 2.92
CA GLN A 55 -4.67 17.31 2.61
C GLN A 55 -5.12 15.96 2.11
N ILE A 56 -4.57 15.52 0.99
CA ILE A 56 -4.74 14.17 0.49
C ILE A 56 -3.41 13.44 0.48
N ALA A 57 -3.31 12.42 1.32
CA ALA A 57 -2.20 11.47 1.30
C ALA A 57 -2.50 10.29 0.39
N VAL A 58 -1.66 10.06 -0.60
CA VAL A 58 -1.78 8.93 -1.51
C VAL A 58 -0.47 8.20 -1.67
N GLY A 59 -0.55 6.90 -1.93
CA GLY A 59 0.63 6.06 -2.05
C GLY A 59 0.53 5.04 -3.16
N TYR A 60 1.63 4.90 -3.89
CA TYR A 60 1.75 4.02 -5.03
C TYR A 60 2.91 3.05 -4.85
N GLY A 61 2.67 1.76 -5.06
CA GLY A 61 3.72 0.78 -5.28
C GLY A 61 4.20 0.88 -6.74
N LEU A 62 5.44 1.32 -6.95
CA LEU A 62 6.00 1.60 -8.26
C LEU A 62 7.21 0.71 -8.59
N SER A 63 7.34 0.31 -9.84
CA SER A 63 8.54 -0.34 -10.37
C SER A 63 9.67 0.67 -10.59
N LYS A 64 10.88 0.21 -10.94
CA LYS A 64 11.94 1.10 -11.45
C LYS A 64 11.45 1.86 -12.68
N GLY A 65 11.75 3.14 -12.78
CA GLY A 65 11.37 3.97 -13.92
C GLY A 65 11.29 5.46 -13.61
N ASN A 66 10.96 6.24 -14.64
CA ASN A 66 10.68 7.67 -14.56
C ASN A 66 9.18 7.89 -14.46
N TYR A 67 8.79 8.77 -13.58
CA TYR A 67 7.39 9.06 -13.26
C TYR A 67 7.16 10.56 -13.20
N ARG A 68 5.89 10.95 -13.31
CA ARG A 68 5.44 12.29 -12.97
C ARG A 68 4.13 12.25 -12.19
N LEU A 69 3.98 13.13 -11.23
CA LEU A 69 2.69 13.52 -10.68
C LEU A 69 2.19 14.72 -11.48
N VAL A 70 1.01 14.58 -12.03
CA VAL A 70 0.31 15.66 -12.75
C VAL A 70 -0.80 16.13 -11.83
N LEU A 71 -0.78 17.42 -11.51
CA LEU A 71 -1.83 18.14 -10.80
C LEU A 71 -2.55 19.03 -11.80
N LYS A 72 -3.86 19.08 -11.68
CA LYS A 72 -4.71 20.04 -12.39
C LYS A 72 -5.57 20.73 -11.35
N ALA A 73 -5.37 22.01 -11.18
CA ALA A 73 -6.10 22.88 -10.28
C ALA A 73 -6.78 24.01 -11.08
N PRO A 74 -7.82 24.64 -10.55
CA PRO A 74 -8.34 25.90 -11.09
C PRO A 74 -7.26 26.98 -11.15
N LYS A 75 -7.38 27.92 -12.07
CA LYS A 75 -6.38 29.00 -12.27
C LYS A 75 -6.15 29.87 -11.03
N GLU A 76 -7.16 30.01 -10.20
CA GLU A 76 -7.18 30.86 -9.00
C GLU A 76 -6.62 30.16 -7.74
N GLN A 77 -6.15 28.93 -7.87
CA GLN A 77 -5.58 28.17 -6.75
C GLN A 77 -4.12 28.56 -6.48
N LEU A 78 -3.92 29.49 -5.60
CA LEU A 78 -2.58 30.07 -5.33
C LEU A 78 -1.67 29.21 -4.45
N ASN A 79 -2.18 28.21 -3.70
CA ASN A 79 -1.41 27.52 -2.66
C ASN A 79 -1.57 26.00 -2.67
N THR A 80 -1.08 25.34 -3.72
CA THR A 80 -0.95 23.88 -3.71
C THR A 80 0.45 23.49 -3.26
N MET A 81 0.57 22.78 -2.15
CA MET A 81 1.82 22.21 -1.65
C MET A 81 1.91 20.73 -1.96
N LEU A 82 3.07 20.27 -2.39
CA LEU A 82 3.35 18.89 -2.70
C LEU A 82 4.51 18.36 -1.87
N TYR A 83 4.25 17.32 -1.09
CA TYR A 83 5.27 16.55 -0.42
C TYR A 83 5.39 15.16 -1.05
N THR A 84 6.61 14.73 -1.32
CA THR A 84 6.89 13.43 -1.92
C THR A 84 7.84 12.62 -1.05
N THR A 85 7.47 11.39 -0.73
CA THR A 85 8.34 10.44 -0.06
C THR A 85 8.59 9.22 -0.94
N LYS A 86 9.81 8.70 -0.92
CA LYS A 86 10.20 7.49 -1.66
C LYS A 86 10.84 6.49 -0.73
N ASN A 87 10.26 5.28 -0.66
CA ASN A 87 10.79 4.16 0.11
C ASN A 87 11.02 2.96 -0.82
N TYR A 88 12.22 2.38 -0.76
CA TYR A 88 12.58 1.27 -1.64
C TYR A 88 12.47 -0.07 -0.93
N ALA A 89 12.08 -1.11 -1.66
CA ALA A 89 12.09 -2.47 -1.16
C ALA A 89 13.53 -2.92 -0.87
N LYS A 90 13.82 -3.24 0.39
CA LYS A 90 15.17 -3.59 0.86
C LYS A 90 15.46 -5.09 0.83
N LYS A 91 14.45 -5.96 0.83
CA LYS A 91 14.61 -7.42 1.03
C LYS A 91 14.01 -8.24 -0.12
N LYS A 92 14.63 -9.39 -0.39
CA LYS A 92 14.03 -10.43 -1.25
C LYS A 92 12.76 -10.95 -0.60
N VAL A 93 11.67 -11.02 -1.34
CA VAL A 93 10.39 -11.56 -0.89
C VAL A 93 10.33 -13.08 -1.03
N ALA A 94 9.56 -13.76 -0.18
CA ALA A 94 9.30 -15.17 -0.28
C ALA A 94 7.99 -15.41 -1.05
N TYR A 95 8.07 -16.00 -2.22
CA TYR A 95 6.91 -16.33 -3.05
C TYR A 95 6.36 -17.75 -2.81
N LYS A 96 7.08 -18.59 -2.06
CA LYS A 96 6.67 -19.95 -1.69
C LYS A 96 6.53 -20.09 -0.18
N LYS A 97 5.54 -20.85 0.31
CA LYS A 97 5.31 -21.11 1.74
C LYS A 97 6.53 -21.74 2.41
N SER A 98 7.22 -22.66 1.74
CA SER A 98 8.44 -23.30 2.23
C SER A 98 9.60 -22.32 2.49
N LYS A 99 9.64 -21.20 1.75
CA LYS A 99 10.64 -20.14 1.89
C LYS A 99 10.12 -18.93 2.69
N ALA A 100 9.01 -19.10 3.44
CA ALA A 100 8.40 -18.02 4.20
C ALA A 100 9.40 -17.37 5.16
N LYS A 101 9.44 -16.04 5.17
CA LYS A 101 10.31 -15.25 6.04
C LYS A 101 9.64 -14.96 7.37
N ASN A 102 10.43 -14.71 8.40
CA ASN A 102 9.91 -14.28 9.69
C ASN A 102 9.08 -13.02 9.50
N LEU A 103 7.95 -12.99 10.19
CA LEU A 103 7.05 -11.84 10.19
C LEU A 103 7.73 -10.67 10.87
N ASN A 104 7.75 -9.60 10.26
CA ASN A 104 8.10 -8.22 10.54
C ASN A 104 8.44 -7.62 9.18
N ALA A 105 7.40 -7.32 8.44
CA ALA A 105 7.54 -6.99 7.03
C ALA A 105 6.91 -5.64 6.73
N THR A 106 7.70 -4.86 6.02
CA THR A 106 7.29 -3.65 5.32
C THR A 106 7.56 -3.88 3.85
N GLU A 107 6.50 -3.96 3.06
CA GLU A 107 6.60 -4.37 1.65
C GLU A 107 5.62 -3.61 0.76
N MET A 108 5.94 -3.56 -0.54
CA MET A 108 5.11 -2.89 -1.54
C MET A 108 4.75 -3.85 -2.67
N TYR A 109 3.53 -3.69 -3.17
CA TYR A 109 3.10 -4.28 -4.42
C TYR A 109 3.02 -3.22 -5.51
N THR A 110 3.64 -3.50 -6.65
CA THR A 110 3.41 -2.74 -7.88
C THR A 110 2.19 -3.30 -8.62
N MET A 111 1.64 -2.53 -9.55
CA MET A 111 0.46 -2.94 -10.31
C MET A 111 0.67 -4.28 -11.04
N ASN A 112 1.86 -4.51 -11.59
CA ASN A 112 2.16 -5.69 -12.41
C ASN A 112 2.56 -6.94 -11.60
N GLU A 113 2.84 -6.82 -10.31
CA GLU A 113 3.19 -7.97 -9.48
C GLU A 113 1.94 -8.76 -9.12
N LYS A 114 1.94 -10.06 -9.43
CA LYS A 114 0.80 -10.96 -9.18
C LYS A 114 1.06 -11.96 -8.06
N ALA A 115 2.32 -12.34 -7.83
CA ALA A 115 2.68 -13.41 -6.92
C ALA A 115 2.37 -13.07 -5.45
N ALA A 116 1.76 -14.00 -4.72
CA ALA A 116 1.57 -13.87 -3.29
C ALA A 116 2.90 -13.97 -2.53
N ARG A 117 2.95 -13.38 -1.34
CA ARG A 117 4.12 -13.36 -0.46
C ARG A 117 3.83 -14.10 0.82
N TRP A 118 4.85 -14.77 1.36
CA TRP A 118 4.69 -15.65 2.50
C TRP A 118 5.59 -15.26 3.67
N TYR A 119 4.97 -15.20 4.83
CA TYR A 119 5.62 -14.94 6.11
C TYR A 119 5.28 -16.04 7.10
N LYS A 120 6.14 -16.23 8.10
CA LYS A 120 5.92 -17.15 9.21
C LYS A 120 5.99 -16.40 10.53
N VAL A 121 5.16 -16.81 11.48
CA VAL A 121 5.11 -16.24 12.82
C VAL A 121 4.91 -17.35 13.84
N SER A 122 5.72 -17.33 14.90
CA SER A 122 5.60 -18.27 16.01
C SER A 122 4.71 -17.68 17.10
N VAL A 123 3.72 -18.44 17.54
CA VAL A 123 2.96 -18.19 18.77
C VAL A 123 3.58 -19.04 19.86
N LYS A 124 4.28 -18.39 20.82
CA LYS A 124 5.05 -19.06 21.87
C LYS A 124 4.20 -19.56 23.04
N SER A 125 3.05 -18.94 23.28
CA SER A 125 2.19 -19.24 24.41
C SER A 125 0.71 -19.31 24.01
N SER A 126 -0.03 -20.23 24.60
CA SER A 126 -1.49 -20.28 24.52
C SER A 126 -2.19 -19.41 25.58
N LYS A 127 -1.45 -18.95 26.61
CA LYS A 127 -1.99 -18.10 27.68
C LYS A 127 -2.28 -16.68 27.21
N LYS A 128 -1.36 -16.09 26.40
CA LYS A 128 -1.49 -14.71 25.87
C LYS A 128 -2.00 -14.72 24.42
N GLN A 129 -2.96 -13.85 24.14
CA GLN A 129 -3.47 -13.64 22.80
C GLN A 129 -2.44 -12.94 21.93
N SER A 130 -1.84 -13.65 20.99
CA SER A 130 -0.97 -13.05 19.98
C SER A 130 -1.80 -12.27 18.96
N LYS A 131 -1.34 -11.07 18.61
CA LYS A 131 -2.01 -10.17 17.66
C LYS A 131 -1.07 -9.83 16.51
N LEU A 132 -1.61 -9.66 15.33
CA LEU A 132 -0.93 -9.06 14.19
C LEU A 132 -1.48 -7.66 13.97
N LYS A 133 -0.61 -6.68 13.91
CA LYS A 133 -0.94 -5.33 13.45
C LYS A 133 -0.66 -5.25 11.95
N ILE A 134 -1.64 -4.84 11.20
CA ILE A 134 -1.59 -4.71 9.74
C ILE A 134 -1.89 -3.27 9.40
N LEU A 135 -0.96 -2.60 8.73
CA LEU A 135 -1.15 -1.30 8.11
C LEU A 135 -1.09 -1.48 6.60
N THR A 136 -1.99 -0.83 5.88
CA THR A 136 -1.97 -0.85 4.40
C THR A 136 -2.27 0.53 3.85
N VAL A 137 -1.53 0.92 2.81
CA VAL A 137 -1.81 2.10 2.00
C VAL A 137 -1.86 1.65 0.54
N ALA A 138 -2.98 1.83 -0.10
CA ALA A 138 -3.18 1.41 -1.49
C ALA A 138 -3.95 2.47 -2.27
N ASP A 139 -3.48 2.78 -3.47
CA ASP A 139 -4.21 3.66 -4.39
C ASP A 139 -5.55 3.05 -4.80
N GLN A 140 -5.56 1.74 -5.10
CA GLN A 140 -6.73 1.00 -5.51
C GLN A 140 -6.78 -0.39 -4.89
N GLY A 141 -8.00 -0.89 -4.69
CA GLY A 141 -8.24 -2.24 -4.19
C GLY A 141 -7.85 -2.37 -2.72
N GLY A 142 -6.97 -3.28 -2.43
CA GLY A 142 -6.49 -3.58 -1.09
C GLY A 142 -5.76 -4.90 -1.07
N PHE A 143 -5.47 -5.40 0.12
CA PHE A 143 -4.73 -6.63 0.32
C PHE A 143 -5.59 -7.70 0.99
N LYS A 144 -5.25 -8.95 0.74
CA LYS A 144 -5.81 -10.12 1.40
C LYS A 144 -4.70 -10.82 2.18
N PHE A 145 -4.89 -10.94 3.49
CA PHE A 145 -4.02 -11.63 4.42
C PHE A 145 -4.71 -12.95 4.81
N THR A 146 -4.14 -14.07 4.43
CA THR A 146 -4.68 -15.40 4.70
C THR A 146 -3.73 -16.14 5.65
N ILE A 147 -4.24 -16.55 6.80
CA ILE A 147 -3.45 -17.13 7.89
C ILE A 147 -3.71 -18.63 7.94
N TYR A 148 -2.63 -19.40 7.97
CA TYR A 148 -2.65 -20.87 8.02
C TYR A 148 -1.88 -21.34 9.26
N GLU A 149 -2.37 -22.37 9.92
CA GLU A 149 -1.58 -23.15 10.88
C GLU A 149 -0.62 -24.08 10.12
N ARG A 150 0.54 -24.37 10.70
CA ARG A 150 1.49 -25.36 10.14
C ARG A 150 0.79 -26.71 9.93
N GLY A 151 1.01 -27.34 8.77
CA GLY A 151 0.40 -28.61 8.40
C GLY A 151 -1.05 -28.50 7.91
N LYS A 152 -1.75 -27.39 8.12
CA LYS A 152 -3.13 -27.24 7.67
C LYS A 152 -3.22 -26.62 6.27
N LYS A 153 -4.10 -27.21 5.42
CA LYS A 153 -4.43 -26.69 4.08
C LYS A 153 -5.49 -25.59 4.16
N LYS A 154 -6.45 -25.69 5.06
CA LYS A 154 -7.51 -24.67 5.26
C LYS A 154 -6.97 -23.49 6.08
N PRO A 155 -7.30 -22.25 5.72
CA PRO A 155 -6.91 -21.08 6.50
C PRO A 155 -7.67 -21.03 7.83
N VAL A 156 -7.00 -20.64 8.90
CA VAL A 156 -7.63 -20.37 10.20
C VAL A 156 -8.26 -18.99 10.26
N LYS A 157 -7.79 -18.05 9.42
CA LYS A 157 -8.34 -16.71 9.31
C LYS A 157 -7.99 -16.04 7.98
N THR A 158 -8.92 -15.24 7.49
CA THR A 158 -8.69 -14.36 6.34
C THR A 158 -9.12 -12.94 6.69
N VAL A 159 -8.25 -11.98 6.39
CA VAL A 159 -8.49 -10.54 6.58
C VAL A 159 -8.31 -9.84 5.25
N LYS A 160 -9.23 -8.94 4.92
CA LYS A 160 -9.19 -8.12 3.73
C LYS A 160 -9.11 -6.64 4.15
N THR A 161 -8.26 -5.88 3.49
CA THR A 161 -8.20 -4.43 3.59
C THR A 161 -8.77 -3.79 2.32
N SER A 162 -9.00 -2.49 2.37
CA SER A 162 -9.41 -1.70 1.21
C SER A 162 -8.59 -0.42 1.16
N ALA A 163 -8.73 0.38 0.12
CA ALA A 163 -8.09 1.69 0.05
C ALA A 163 -8.54 2.65 1.18
N LYS A 164 -9.71 2.40 1.78
CA LYS A 164 -10.27 3.23 2.87
C LYS A 164 -9.91 2.74 4.28
N HIS A 165 -9.60 1.45 4.44
CA HIS A 165 -9.31 0.86 5.76
C HIS A 165 -7.84 0.52 5.86
N LEU A 166 -7.10 1.41 6.48
CA LEU A 166 -5.63 1.40 6.52
C LEU A 166 -5.09 0.44 7.58
N GLU A 167 -5.75 0.32 8.74
CA GLU A 167 -5.26 -0.48 9.86
C GLU A 167 -6.22 -1.58 10.27
N LYS A 168 -5.65 -2.72 10.67
CA LYS A 168 -6.39 -3.83 11.29
C LYS A 168 -5.54 -4.59 12.29
N THR A 169 -6.12 -4.87 13.45
CA THR A 169 -5.54 -5.82 14.41
C THR A 169 -6.22 -7.18 14.26
N VAL A 170 -5.41 -8.21 14.11
CA VAL A 170 -5.85 -9.58 13.88
C VAL A 170 -5.39 -10.46 15.02
N LYS A 171 -6.33 -11.01 15.79
CA LYS A 171 -6.04 -12.01 16.82
C LYS A 171 -5.71 -13.36 16.16
N LEU A 172 -4.55 -13.93 16.48
CA LEU A 172 -4.18 -15.31 16.12
C LEU A 172 -4.89 -16.29 17.07
N PRO A 173 -5.03 -17.57 16.69
CA PRO A 173 -5.52 -18.58 17.62
C PRO A 173 -4.70 -18.61 18.92
N LYS A 174 -5.35 -18.85 20.06
CA LYS A 174 -4.71 -19.09 21.36
C LYS A 174 -4.10 -20.50 21.44
N LYS A 175 -3.22 -20.82 20.49
CA LYS A 175 -2.58 -22.12 20.39
C LYS A 175 -1.11 -21.94 20.04
N LYS A 176 -0.23 -22.53 20.85
CA LYS A 176 1.22 -22.57 20.57
C LYS A 176 1.46 -23.24 19.22
N GLY A 177 2.29 -22.63 18.39
CA GLY A 177 2.60 -23.20 17.08
C GLY A 177 3.16 -22.19 16.09
N MET A 178 3.44 -22.71 14.89
CA MET A 178 3.88 -21.91 13.76
C MET A 178 2.69 -21.61 12.84
N TYR A 179 2.55 -20.34 12.49
CA TYR A 179 1.55 -19.88 11.54
C TYR A 179 2.21 -19.26 10.32
N TYR A 180 1.53 -19.33 9.20
CA TYR A 180 1.96 -18.73 7.94
C TYR A 180 0.95 -17.69 7.49
N VAL A 181 1.45 -16.54 7.06
CA VAL A 181 0.62 -15.46 6.52
C VAL A 181 0.92 -15.33 5.03
N LYS A 182 -0.08 -15.58 4.22
CA LYS A 182 -0.06 -15.32 2.77
C LYS A 182 -0.64 -13.93 2.52
N VAL A 183 0.15 -13.06 1.93
CA VAL A 183 -0.31 -11.73 1.50
C VAL A 183 -0.48 -11.73 0.00
N SER A 184 -1.64 -11.31 -0.47
CA SER A 184 -1.95 -11.18 -1.90
C SER A 184 -2.75 -9.93 -2.18
N LYS A 185 -2.73 -9.48 -3.42
CA LYS A 185 -3.60 -8.40 -3.91
C LYS A 185 -5.05 -8.87 -3.94
N ARG A 186 -5.99 -7.97 -3.67
CA ARG A 186 -7.42 -8.26 -3.82
C ARG A 186 -7.88 -8.15 -5.27
N THR A 187 -7.28 -7.25 -6.04
CA THR A 187 -7.59 -7.03 -7.45
C THR A 187 -6.31 -6.96 -8.28
N LYS A 188 -6.41 -7.16 -9.58
CA LYS A 188 -5.26 -6.99 -10.51
C LYS A 188 -4.66 -5.57 -10.42
N LYS A 189 -5.49 -4.56 -10.17
CA LYS A 189 -5.10 -3.15 -10.09
C LYS A 189 -4.53 -2.73 -8.73
N THR A 190 -4.63 -3.56 -7.68
CA THR A 190 -4.08 -3.23 -6.37
C THR A 190 -2.59 -2.94 -6.48
N ASN A 191 -2.19 -1.79 -6.03
CA ASN A 191 -0.80 -1.39 -5.81
C ASN A 191 -0.72 -0.65 -4.48
N GLY A 192 0.48 -0.55 -3.91
CA GLY A 192 0.68 0.16 -2.66
C GLY A 192 1.60 -0.58 -1.71
N TYR A 193 1.46 -0.25 -0.46
CA TYR A 193 2.32 -0.63 0.64
C TYR A 193 1.52 -1.39 1.69
N TYR A 194 2.16 -2.33 2.35
CA TYR A 194 1.64 -2.91 3.58
C TYR A 194 2.76 -3.14 4.59
N GLU A 195 2.40 -3.01 5.84
CA GLU A 195 3.21 -3.37 6.98
C GLU A 195 2.47 -4.44 7.79
N ILE A 196 3.20 -5.43 8.28
CA ILE A 196 2.66 -6.48 9.14
C ILE A 196 3.65 -6.77 10.24
N LYS A 197 3.22 -6.57 11.48
CA LYS A 197 3.99 -6.77 12.72
C LYS A 197 3.24 -7.69 13.68
N LYS A 198 3.99 -8.37 14.54
CA LYS A 198 3.46 -9.12 15.68
C LYS A 198 3.50 -8.26 16.93
#